data_f911e887fde522a56ad740aab0a420d7
#
_entry.id   f911e887fde522a56ad740aab0a420d7
#
_cell.length_a   1.000
_cell.length_b   1.000
_cell.length_c   1.000
_cell.angle_alpha   90.00
_cell.angle_beta   90.00
_cell.angle_gamma   90.00
#
_symmetry.space_group_name_H-M   'P 1'
#
loop_
_entity.id
_entity.type
_entity.pdbx_description
1 polymer ?
#
loop_
_entity_poly.entity_id
_entity_poly.type
_entity_poly.pdbx_seq_one_letter_code
_entity_poly.pdbx_strand_id
1 'polypeptide(L)'
;MAQIKMRRKNFLAISLKVFCFAAVSVFAYGFYESWNQYLVWQSSGPPAEYFLPPHRGISYFLGYSFYQFFFDNAVSFSAALIFLLSAAALNKLFGERFFEKREPYLGATCLFLAGHPLWLFYVPLVFVSSFLAVSFYLVTAKKNARLPLYYFWLPAALIILLIKILQSYESTAS
;
A
#
# COMPACT_ATOMS: atom_id res chain seq x y z
N MET A 1 23.74 -4.80 25.82
CA MET A 1 23.57 -3.79 24.73
C MET A 1 23.69 -4.36 23.31
N ALA A 2 24.64 -5.21 22.98
CA ALA A 2 24.83 -5.80 21.64
C ALA A 2 23.61 -6.61 21.12
N GLN A 3 22.98 -7.44 21.94
CA GLN A 3 21.81 -8.23 21.54
C GLN A 3 20.59 -7.39 21.15
N ILE A 4 20.34 -6.27 21.85
CA ILE A 4 19.24 -5.35 21.54
C ILE A 4 19.48 -4.66 20.20
N LYS A 5 20.74 -4.30 19.90
CA LYS A 5 21.13 -3.69 18.64
C LYS A 5 21.01 -4.67 17.45
N MET A 6 21.31 -5.95 17.67
CA MET A 6 21.20 -7.02 16.69
C MET A 6 19.73 -7.36 16.39
N ARG A 7 18.88 -7.47 17.40
CA ARG A 7 17.42 -7.63 17.24
C ARG A 7 16.79 -6.46 16.45
N ARG A 8 17.23 -5.23 16.71
CA ARG A 8 16.74 -4.04 15.97
C ARG A 8 17.10 -4.06 14.48
N LYS A 9 18.33 -4.47 14.12
CA LYS A 9 18.76 -4.58 12.70
C LYS A 9 17.97 -5.65 11.95
N ASN A 10 17.76 -6.81 12.55
CA ASN A 10 17.01 -7.90 11.92
C ASN A 10 15.55 -7.52 11.63
N PHE A 11 14.93 -6.77 12.52
CA PHE A 11 13.52 -6.37 12.35
C PHE A 11 13.33 -5.29 11.27
N LEU A 12 14.28 -4.38 11.10
CA LEU A 12 14.26 -3.40 10.00
C LEU A 12 14.39 -4.10 8.64
N ALA A 13 15.30 -5.06 8.56
CA ALA A 13 15.47 -5.88 7.37
C ALA A 13 14.21 -6.70 7.03
N ILE A 14 13.49 -7.19 8.06
CA ILE A 14 12.22 -7.90 7.86
C ILE A 14 11.14 -6.95 7.31
N SER A 15 10.98 -5.75 7.87
CA SER A 15 9.99 -4.79 7.40
C SER A 15 10.22 -4.38 5.95
N LEU A 16 11.47 -4.16 5.56
CA LEU A 16 11.82 -3.89 4.16
C LEU A 16 11.52 -5.09 3.25
N LYS A 17 11.85 -6.30 3.68
CA LYS A 17 11.53 -7.52 2.92
C LYS A 17 10.03 -7.70 2.73
N VAL A 18 9.23 -7.42 3.76
CA VAL A 18 7.76 -7.47 3.67
C VAL A 18 7.23 -6.45 2.66
N PHE A 19 7.74 -5.22 2.67
CA PHE A 19 7.37 -4.21 1.67
C PHE A 19 7.73 -4.64 0.25
N CYS A 20 8.96 -5.12 0.03
CA CYS A 20 9.39 -5.61 -1.28
C CYS A 20 8.58 -6.82 -1.73
N PHE A 21 8.30 -7.78 -0.82
CA PHE A 21 7.49 -8.95 -1.13
C PHE A 21 6.06 -8.56 -1.51
N ALA A 22 5.43 -7.64 -0.76
CA ALA A 22 4.11 -7.13 -1.08
C ALA A 22 4.08 -6.47 -2.47
N ALA A 23 5.07 -5.62 -2.78
CA ALA A 23 5.18 -4.97 -4.08
C ALA A 23 5.33 -6.00 -5.21
N VAL A 24 6.26 -6.95 -5.09
CA VAL A 24 6.45 -8.01 -6.09
C VAL A 24 5.18 -8.82 -6.28
N SER A 25 4.50 -9.21 -5.20
CA SER A 25 3.27 -10.02 -5.28
C SER A 25 2.14 -9.28 -6.00
N VAL A 26 1.93 -7.99 -5.71
CA VAL A 26 0.87 -7.19 -6.35
C VAL A 26 1.15 -7.00 -7.84
N PHE A 27 2.38 -6.68 -8.23
CA PHE A 27 2.72 -6.53 -9.64
C PHE A 27 2.72 -7.88 -10.38
N ALA A 28 3.17 -8.97 -9.76
CA ALA A 28 3.07 -10.31 -10.33
C ALA A 28 1.61 -10.72 -10.58
N TYR A 29 0.71 -10.40 -9.65
CA TYR A 29 -0.72 -10.61 -9.84
C TYR A 29 -1.27 -9.78 -11.01
N GLY A 30 -0.86 -8.53 -11.18
CA GLY A 30 -1.21 -7.71 -12.33
C GLY A 30 -0.77 -8.32 -13.67
N PHE A 31 0.43 -8.91 -13.72
CA PHE A 31 0.88 -9.65 -14.90
C PHE A 31 0.03 -10.91 -15.18
N TYR A 32 -0.32 -11.64 -14.13
CA TYR A 32 -1.20 -12.81 -14.24
C TYR A 32 -2.58 -12.42 -14.80
N GLU A 33 -3.21 -11.37 -14.28
CA GLU A 33 -4.49 -10.86 -14.77
C GLU A 33 -4.40 -10.35 -16.22
N SER A 34 -3.32 -9.65 -16.58
CA SER A 34 -3.07 -9.22 -17.96
C SER A 34 -2.97 -10.40 -18.91
N TRP A 35 -2.28 -11.47 -18.50
CA TRP A 35 -2.15 -12.67 -19.28
C TRP A 35 -3.52 -13.37 -19.47
N ASN A 36 -4.27 -13.51 -18.41
CA ASN A 36 -5.63 -14.09 -18.48
C ASN A 36 -6.54 -13.26 -19.41
N GLN A 37 -6.47 -11.94 -19.30
CA GLN A 37 -7.25 -11.05 -20.16
C GLN A 37 -6.87 -11.20 -21.64
N TYR A 38 -5.58 -11.38 -21.95
CA TYR A 38 -5.12 -11.67 -23.30
C TYR A 38 -5.73 -12.96 -23.84
N LEU A 39 -5.68 -14.04 -23.05
CA LEU A 39 -6.28 -15.33 -23.43
C LEU A 39 -7.79 -15.24 -23.63
N VAL A 40 -8.50 -14.51 -22.77
CA VAL A 40 -9.94 -14.26 -22.90
C VAL A 40 -10.24 -13.54 -24.22
N TRP A 41 -9.52 -12.49 -24.56
CA TRP A 41 -9.74 -11.78 -25.81
C TRP A 41 -9.44 -12.65 -27.03
N GLN A 42 -8.41 -13.48 -26.96
CA GLN A 42 -8.04 -14.41 -28.03
C GLN A 42 -9.09 -15.48 -28.26
N SER A 43 -9.74 -15.96 -27.19
CA SER A 43 -10.72 -17.07 -27.25
C SER A 43 -12.16 -16.63 -27.47
N SER A 44 -12.49 -15.35 -27.23
CA SER A 44 -13.87 -14.85 -27.28
C SER A 44 -14.40 -14.62 -28.70
N GLY A 45 -13.51 -14.64 -29.71
CA GLY A 45 -13.91 -14.30 -31.09
C GLY A 45 -14.29 -12.79 -31.25
N PRO A 46 -14.87 -12.44 -32.43
CA PRO A 46 -15.28 -11.05 -32.70
C PRO A 46 -16.33 -10.54 -31.68
N PRO A 47 -16.24 -9.27 -31.21
CA PRO A 47 -15.27 -8.25 -31.63
C PRO A 47 -13.96 -8.23 -30.80
N ALA A 48 -13.83 -9.04 -29.75
CA ALA A 48 -12.72 -8.94 -28.78
C ALA A 48 -11.36 -9.26 -29.41
N GLU A 49 -11.30 -10.26 -30.27
CA GLU A 49 -10.06 -10.65 -30.96
C GLU A 49 -9.50 -9.54 -31.88
N TYR A 50 -10.36 -8.64 -32.37
CA TYR A 50 -9.92 -7.51 -33.22
C TYR A 50 -9.09 -6.48 -32.48
N PHE A 51 -9.05 -6.52 -31.15
CA PHE A 51 -8.14 -5.69 -30.34
C PHE A 51 -6.74 -6.27 -30.19
N LEU A 52 -6.52 -7.49 -30.71
CA LEU A 52 -5.25 -8.21 -30.68
C LEU A 52 -4.60 -8.26 -32.09
N PRO A 53 -3.28 -8.57 -32.18
CA PRO A 53 -2.66 -8.90 -33.44
C PRO A 53 -3.32 -10.10 -34.12
N PRO A 54 -3.48 -10.10 -35.49
CA PRO A 54 -2.90 -9.15 -36.44
C PRO A 54 -3.76 -7.88 -36.69
N HIS A 55 -4.97 -7.80 -36.15
CA HIS A 55 -5.92 -6.71 -36.47
C HIS A 55 -5.50 -5.37 -35.87
N ARG A 56 -4.99 -5.38 -34.63
CA ARG A 56 -4.41 -4.20 -33.96
C ARG A 56 -3.02 -4.49 -33.42
N GLY A 57 -2.19 -3.43 -33.33
CA GLY A 57 -0.85 -3.54 -32.74
C GLY A 57 -0.92 -3.93 -31.26
N ILE A 58 0.01 -4.74 -30.80
CA ILE A 58 0.12 -5.19 -29.40
C ILE A 58 0.15 -4.02 -28.39
N SER A 59 0.59 -2.82 -28.84
CA SER A 59 0.64 -1.60 -28.02
C SER A 59 -0.73 -1.19 -27.46
N TYR A 60 -1.81 -1.48 -28.20
CA TYR A 60 -3.16 -1.23 -27.71
C TYR A 60 -3.50 -2.09 -26.50
N PHE A 61 -3.22 -3.39 -26.60
CA PHE A 61 -3.44 -4.32 -25.48
C PHE A 61 -2.56 -3.97 -24.28
N LEU A 62 -1.29 -3.62 -24.50
CA LEU A 62 -0.39 -3.21 -23.41
C LEU A 62 -0.87 -1.93 -22.73
N GLY A 63 -1.37 -0.96 -23.49
CA GLY A 63 -1.98 0.25 -22.94
C GLY A 63 -3.22 -0.05 -22.10
N TYR A 64 -4.13 -0.88 -22.60
CA TYR A 64 -5.29 -1.33 -21.85
C TYR A 64 -4.88 -2.05 -20.55
N SER A 65 -3.99 -3.04 -20.64
CA SER A 65 -3.52 -3.81 -19.48
C SER A 65 -2.85 -2.93 -18.44
N PHE A 66 -2.05 -1.94 -18.88
CA PHE A 66 -1.43 -0.99 -17.96
C PHE A 66 -2.48 -0.22 -17.16
N TYR A 67 -3.47 0.35 -17.83
CA TYR A 67 -4.52 1.11 -17.15
C TYR A 67 -5.38 0.23 -16.24
N GLN A 68 -5.74 -0.96 -16.68
CA GLN A 68 -6.67 -1.83 -15.96
C GLN A 68 -6.02 -2.52 -14.75
N PHE A 69 -4.76 -2.96 -14.86
CA PHE A 69 -4.14 -3.84 -13.85
C PHE A 69 -2.96 -3.21 -13.12
N PHE A 70 -2.32 -2.19 -13.69
CA PHE A 70 -1.10 -1.64 -13.12
C PHE A 70 -1.21 -0.20 -12.65
N PHE A 71 -2.07 0.62 -13.24
CA PHE A 71 -2.10 2.06 -12.97
C PHE A 71 -2.33 2.35 -11.49
N ASP A 72 -3.39 1.81 -10.90
CA ASP A 72 -3.73 2.05 -9.49
C ASP A 72 -2.64 1.54 -8.54
N ASN A 73 -2.04 0.40 -8.88
CA ASN A 73 -0.94 -0.18 -8.12
C ASN A 73 0.34 0.67 -8.24
N ALA A 74 0.63 1.22 -9.42
CA ALA A 74 1.77 2.10 -9.65
C ALA A 74 1.62 3.44 -8.91
N VAL A 75 0.41 4.02 -8.91
CA VAL A 75 0.10 5.25 -8.14
C VAL A 75 0.28 4.99 -6.64
N SER A 76 -0.26 3.87 -6.12
CA SER A 76 -0.15 3.50 -4.72
C SER A 76 1.29 3.22 -4.30
N PHE A 77 2.05 2.55 -5.15
CA PHE A 77 3.48 2.28 -4.93
C PHE A 77 4.30 3.58 -4.90
N SER A 78 4.02 4.49 -5.82
CA SER A 78 4.67 5.81 -5.86
C SER A 78 4.36 6.62 -4.60
N ALA A 79 3.11 6.64 -4.16
CA ALA A 79 2.71 7.30 -2.92
C ALA A 79 3.42 6.69 -1.68
N ALA A 80 3.52 5.36 -1.62
CA ALA A 80 4.23 4.65 -0.56
C ALA A 80 5.74 4.96 -0.55
N LEU A 81 6.37 5.06 -1.72
CA LEU A 81 7.78 5.45 -1.83
C LEU A 81 7.99 6.91 -1.40
N ILE A 82 7.13 7.83 -1.84
CA ILE A 82 7.19 9.24 -1.41
C ILE A 82 7.05 9.34 0.11
N PHE A 83 6.09 8.63 0.69
CA PHE A 83 5.93 8.56 2.14
C PHE A 83 7.19 8.03 2.84
N LEU A 84 7.74 6.92 2.36
CA LEU A 84 8.94 6.29 2.94
C LEU A 84 10.14 7.24 2.89
N LEU A 85 10.38 7.88 1.75
CA LEU A 85 11.49 8.83 1.56
C LEU A 85 11.30 10.09 2.43
N SER A 86 10.08 10.62 2.48
CA SER A 86 9.74 11.79 3.30
C SER A 86 9.91 11.50 4.80
N ALA A 87 9.43 10.35 5.27
CA ALA A 87 9.58 9.92 6.65
C ALA A 87 11.05 9.68 7.03
N ALA A 88 11.84 9.10 6.13
CA ALA A 88 13.29 8.93 6.33
C ALA A 88 14.03 10.27 6.36
N ALA A 89 13.67 11.20 5.47
CA ALA A 89 14.25 12.56 5.44
C ALA A 89 13.91 13.34 6.72
N LEU A 90 12.65 13.33 7.16
CA LEU A 90 12.21 13.96 8.40
C LEU A 90 12.95 13.38 9.61
N ASN A 91 13.09 12.06 9.70
CA ASN A 91 13.86 11.44 10.77
C ASN A 91 15.33 11.85 10.76
N LYS A 92 15.95 11.97 9.58
CA LYS A 92 17.33 12.41 9.46
C LYS A 92 17.51 13.88 9.88
N LEU A 93 16.59 14.76 9.44
CA LEU A 93 16.63 16.20 9.72
C LEU A 93 16.40 16.52 11.21
N PHE A 94 15.51 15.76 11.87
CA PHE A 94 15.07 16.06 13.24
C PHE A 94 15.59 15.05 14.28
N GLY A 95 16.65 14.29 13.96
CA GLY A 95 17.32 13.40 14.92
C GLY A 95 16.41 12.28 15.45
N GLU A 96 15.73 11.57 14.57
CA GLU A 96 14.86 10.42 14.85
C GLU A 96 13.68 10.74 15.83
N ARG A 97 13.18 11.97 15.80
CA ARG A 97 12.12 12.42 16.72
C ARG A 97 10.70 12.13 16.22
N PHE A 98 10.48 12.00 14.90
CA PHE A 98 9.13 11.88 14.32
C PHE A 98 8.65 10.44 14.27
N PHE A 99 9.45 9.55 13.73
CA PHE A 99 9.08 8.15 13.52
C PHE A 99 10.09 7.23 14.20
N GLU A 100 9.63 6.13 14.77
CA GLU A 100 10.53 5.04 15.10
C GLU A 100 11.10 4.43 13.81
N LYS A 101 12.31 3.84 13.88
CA LYS A 101 13.04 3.30 12.70
C LYS A 101 12.23 2.34 11.82
N ARG A 102 11.17 1.76 12.33
CA ARG A 102 10.31 0.76 11.67
C ARG A 102 9.05 1.36 11.07
N GLU A 103 8.56 2.42 11.65
CA GLU A 103 7.29 3.04 11.30
C GLU A 103 7.21 3.45 9.83
N PRO A 104 8.26 4.04 9.21
CA PRO A 104 8.21 4.38 7.79
C PRO A 104 7.95 3.19 6.89
N TYR A 105 8.57 2.04 7.17
CA TYR A 105 8.39 0.84 6.34
C TYR A 105 7.01 0.21 6.53
N LEU A 106 6.51 0.14 7.76
CA LEU A 106 5.17 -0.35 8.04
C LEU A 106 4.10 0.58 7.44
N GLY A 107 4.26 1.89 7.66
CA GLY A 107 3.36 2.88 7.07
C GLY A 107 3.33 2.83 5.55
N ALA A 108 4.50 2.72 4.88
CA ALA A 108 4.59 2.57 3.44
C ALA A 108 3.93 1.29 2.94
N THR A 109 4.14 0.15 3.64
CA THR A 109 3.49 -1.12 3.29
C THR A 109 1.98 -1.03 3.40
N CYS A 110 1.47 -0.49 4.51
CA CYS A 110 0.04 -0.33 4.73
C CYS A 110 -0.60 0.64 3.73
N LEU A 111 0.08 1.74 3.40
CA LEU A 111 -0.35 2.72 2.41
C LEU A 111 -0.41 2.08 1.01
N PHE A 112 0.60 1.32 0.62
CA PHE A 112 0.62 0.60 -0.64
C PHE A 112 -0.52 -0.40 -0.75
N LEU A 113 -0.74 -1.22 0.30
CA LEU A 113 -1.79 -2.24 0.33
C LEU A 113 -3.20 -1.65 0.41
N ALA A 114 -3.37 -0.46 1.02
CA ALA A 114 -4.64 0.25 0.97
C ALA A 114 -5.10 0.51 -0.48
N GLY A 115 -4.15 0.78 -1.37
CA GLY A 115 -4.41 0.94 -2.80
C GLY A 115 -5.02 2.29 -3.17
N HIS A 116 -4.91 2.66 -4.46
CA HIS A 116 -5.59 3.83 -5.01
C HIS A 116 -7.07 3.52 -5.27
N PRO A 117 -8.00 4.44 -5.01
CA PRO A 117 -7.82 5.77 -4.38
C PRO A 117 -7.89 5.74 -2.84
N LEU A 118 -8.06 4.57 -2.21
CA LEU A 118 -8.39 4.43 -0.78
C LEU A 118 -7.26 4.92 0.15
N TRP A 119 -6.01 4.96 -0.30
CA TRP A 119 -4.91 5.51 0.50
C TRP A 119 -5.12 7.01 0.84
N LEU A 120 -5.91 7.75 0.05
CA LEU A 120 -6.29 9.13 0.36
C LEU A 120 -7.12 9.23 1.65
N PHE A 121 -7.93 8.22 1.96
CA PHE A 121 -8.69 8.14 3.21
C PHE A 121 -7.88 7.50 4.34
N TYR A 122 -6.98 6.57 3.99
CA TYR A 122 -6.14 5.88 4.95
C TYR A 122 -5.24 6.83 5.73
N VAL A 123 -4.54 7.74 5.04
CA VAL A 123 -3.60 8.67 5.68
C VAL A 123 -4.30 9.58 6.70
N PRO A 124 -5.40 10.30 6.37
CA PRO A 124 -6.15 11.05 7.36
C PRO A 124 -6.68 10.20 8.51
N LEU A 125 -7.15 8.99 8.23
CA LEU A 125 -7.66 8.08 9.27
C LEU A 125 -6.60 7.75 10.32
N VAL A 126 -5.37 7.46 9.90
CA VAL A 126 -4.24 7.21 10.81
C VAL A 126 -3.92 8.44 11.65
N PHE A 127 -3.85 9.62 11.03
CA PHE A 127 -3.54 10.85 11.76
C PHE A 127 -4.63 11.25 12.75
N VAL A 128 -5.90 11.19 12.34
CA VAL A 128 -7.04 11.52 13.23
C VAL A 128 -7.11 10.54 14.39
N SER A 129 -7.02 9.23 14.13
CA SER A 129 -7.08 8.22 15.19
C SER A 129 -5.91 8.35 16.17
N SER A 130 -4.70 8.60 15.69
CA SER A 130 -3.52 8.82 16.54
C SER A 130 -3.66 10.10 17.36
N PHE A 131 -4.14 11.18 16.77
CA PHE A 131 -4.36 12.45 17.47
C PHE A 131 -5.41 12.30 18.59
N LEU A 132 -6.54 11.65 18.30
CA LEU A 132 -7.58 11.39 19.30
C LEU A 132 -7.05 10.53 20.45
N ALA A 133 -6.30 9.47 20.14
CA ALA A 133 -5.72 8.59 21.17
C ALA A 133 -4.70 9.32 22.04
N VAL A 134 -3.82 10.14 21.46
CA VAL A 134 -2.85 10.96 22.22
C VAL A 134 -3.57 11.97 23.08
N SER A 135 -4.59 12.66 22.55
CA SER A 135 -5.38 13.65 23.30
C SER A 135 -6.10 13.00 24.50
N PHE A 136 -6.74 11.85 24.27
CA PHE A 136 -7.38 11.08 25.33
C PHE A 136 -6.39 10.64 26.42
N TYR A 137 -5.21 10.16 26.00
CA TYR A 137 -4.18 9.71 26.92
C TYR A 137 -3.62 10.85 27.78
N LEU A 138 -3.40 12.05 27.18
CA LEU A 138 -2.93 13.23 27.91
C LEU A 138 -3.92 13.69 28.98
N VAL A 139 -5.24 13.64 28.67
CA VAL A 139 -6.30 14.03 29.62
C VAL A 139 -6.41 13.03 30.77
N THR A 140 -6.34 11.73 30.48
CA THR A 140 -6.59 10.69 31.49
C THR A 140 -5.36 10.35 32.33
N ALA A 141 -4.21 10.20 31.70
CA ALA A 141 -3.00 9.70 32.38
C ALA A 141 -2.07 10.80 32.92
N LYS A 142 -2.30 12.07 32.55
CA LYS A 142 -1.48 13.25 32.95
C LYS A 142 0.04 13.04 32.76
N LYS A 143 0.46 12.15 31.87
CA LYS A 143 1.84 11.83 31.57
C LYS A 143 2.16 12.18 30.13
N ASN A 144 3.32 12.81 29.90
CA ASN A 144 3.88 13.01 28.57
C ASN A 144 4.37 11.68 27.99
N ALA A 145 3.47 10.88 27.46
CA ALA A 145 3.83 9.63 26.78
C ALA A 145 3.76 9.79 25.26
N ARG A 146 4.80 9.33 24.59
CA ARG A 146 4.79 9.13 23.15
C ARG A 146 4.04 7.82 22.85
N LEU A 147 2.94 7.92 22.15
CA LEU A 147 2.28 6.74 21.57
C LEU A 147 2.89 6.51 20.19
N PRO A 148 3.55 5.36 19.95
CA PRO A 148 4.11 5.05 18.64
C PRO A 148 3.00 4.93 17.60
N LEU A 149 3.20 5.51 16.42
CA LEU A 149 2.22 5.52 15.32
C LEU A 149 1.95 4.11 14.76
N TYR A 150 2.85 3.15 14.96
CA TYR A 150 2.64 1.79 14.44
C TYR A 150 1.39 1.09 14.99
N TYR A 151 0.90 1.49 16.16
CA TYR A 151 -0.37 0.98 16.69
C TYR A 151 -1.59 1.38 15.85
N PHE A 152 -1.48 2.42 15.04
CA PHE A 152 -2.56 2.94 14.22
C PHE A 152 -2.46 2.50 12.75
N TRP A 153 -1.25 2.24 12.23
CA TRP A 153 -1.03 1.83 10.85
C TRP A 153 -1.78 0.54 10.50
N LEU A 154 -1.60 -0.52 11.29
CA LEU A 154 -2.22 -1.81 11.02
C LEU A 154 -3.75 -1.81 11.17
N PRO A 155 -4.35 -1.32 12.28
CA PRO A 155 -5.80 -1.27 12.40
C PRO A 155 -6.47 -0.43 11.31
N ALA A 156 -5.92 0.72 10.97
CA ALA A 156 -6.45 1.55 9.88
C ALA A 156 -6.37 0.83 8.52
N ALA A 157 -5.27 0.13 8.24
CA ALA A 157 -5.13 -0.67 7.02
C ALA A 157 -6.17 -1.80 6.96
N LEU A 158 -6.43 -2.49 8.07
CA LEU A 158 -7.46 -3.53 8.13
C LEU A 158 -8.86 -2.97 7.87
N ILE A 159 -9.20 -1.80 8.41
CA ILE A 159 -10.48 -1.13 8.15
C ILE A 159 -10.62 -0.82 6.64
N ILE A 160 -9.59 -0.25 6.03
CA ILE A 160 -9.61 0.08 4.59
C ILE A 160 -9.72 -1.20 3.73
N LEU A 161 -9.01 -2.28 4.09
CA LEU A 161 -9.12 -3.55 3.38
C LEU A 161 -10.53 -4.16 3.50
N LEU A 162 -11.16 -4.06 4.67
CA LEU A 162 -12.55 -4.50 4.85
C LEU A 162 -13.51 -3.71 3.97
N ILE A 163 -13.36 -2.39 3.91
CA ILE A 163 -14.16 -1.54 3.02
C ILE A 163 -13.98 -1.96 1.57
N LYS A 164 -12.75 -2.22 1.13
CA LYS A 164 -12.43 -2.68 -0.23
C LYS A 164 -13.11 -4.01 -0.57
N ILE A 165 -13.08 -4.96 0.37
CA ILE A 165 -13.76 -6.26 0.19
C ILE A 165 -15.26 -6.07 0.09
N LEU A 166 -15.88 -5.26 0.94
CA LEU A 166 -17.33 -4.99 0.90
C LEU A 166 -17.74 -4.34 -0.43
N GLN A 167 -16.99 -3.36 -0.92
CA GLN A 167 -17.25 -2.73 -2.22
C GLN A 167 -17.13 -3.71 -3.38
N SER A 168 -16.17 -4.64 -3.31
CA SER A 168 -16.03 -5.70 -4.33
C SER A 168 -17.23 -6.65 -4.33
N TYR A 169 -17.79 -6.98 -3.17
CA TYR A 169 -19.00 -7.82 -3.09
C TYR A 169 -20.23 -7.12 -3.68
N GLU A 170 -20.42 -5.84 -3.40
CA GLU A 170 -21.56 -5.08 -3.95
C GLU A 170 -21.49 -5.00 -5.49
N SER A 171 -20.28 -4.82 -6.06
CA SER A 171 -20.09 -4.73 -7.51
C SER A 171 -20.31 -6.06 -8.24
N THR A 172 -20.22 -7.19 -7.54
CA THR A 172 -20.48 -8.52 -8.14
C THR A 172 -21.94 -8.97 -7.99
N ALA A 173 -22.71 -8.32 -7.10
CA ALA A 173 -24.12 -8.65 -6.83
C ALA A 173 -25.12 -7.79 -7.65
N SER A 174 -24.65 -6.72 -8.29
CA SER A 174 -25.40 -5.85 -9.19
C SER A 174 -25.18 -6.21 -10.65
#